data_ff7a13516d7efdda6e284a38b74a004a
#
_entry.id   ff7a13516d7efdda6e284a38b74a004a
#
_cell.length_a   1.000
_cell.length_b   1.000
_cell.length_c   1.000
_cell.angle_alpha   90.00
_cell.angle_beta   90.00
_cell.angle_gamma   90.00
#
_symmetry.space_group_name_H-M   'P 1'
#
loop_
_entity.id
_entity.type
_entity.pdbx_description
1 polymer ?
#
loop_
_entity_poly.entity_id
_entity_poly.type
_entity_poly.pdbx_seq_one_letter_code
_entity_poly.pdbx_strand_id
1 'polypeptide(L)'
;MPRAIYNLRDYLELIYGEDEIWIIYEIAAGLEYAHVNNVIHRDLKPDNILFFKDERDNKYIAISDFGLGRFINRDTIALTYTNIGLGTIAYMAPEQFMQADEADIRADIYALGRIIYEVLTGDVSSSFDINYDNAPRNFLYIIMKCREKDPGKRYQTIHDLLRDLDLATESDDVFIKPTDTVRREIKTSLEELEYSPERVEKITQVLVDNISDTKFLLEILPDLSPRLLKLIAENNKDIFRKIMRSYDNTLCETISYEYCDTVADFYEKLFDKLNFDDTRTMILRRLAELGPRRNRYYVGKVFARIVNKTTDKALIFEIVNIFKSDKSKITWHKTYLNEYVLPTAIKGIIK
;
A
#
# COMPACT_ATOMS: atom_id res chain seq x y z
N MET A 1 14.82 -37.32 -24.52
CA MET A 1 14.44 -36.33 -23.50
C MET A 1 13.89 -37.08 -22.30
N PRO A 2 14.22 -36.71 -21.06
CA PRO A 2 13.57 -37.29 -19.88
C PRO A 2 12.06 -37.00 -19.95
N ARG A 3 11.26 -37.93 -19.44
CA ARG A 3 9.81 -37.76 -19.37
C ARG A 3 9.44 -37.13 -18.03
N ALA A 4 8.63 -36.06 -18.07
CA ALA A 4 8.09 -35.48 -16.86
C ALA A 4 7.22 -36.49 -16.09
N ILE A 5 7.24 -36.42 -14.77
CA ILE A 5 6.43 -37.29 -13.91
C ILE A 5 5.00 -36.73 -13.84
N TYR A 6 4.87 -35.42 -13.64
CA TYR A 6 3.64 -34.64 -13.61
C TYR A 6 3.97 -33.15 -13.84
N ASN A 7 2.96 -32.33 -14.09
CA ASN A 7 3.09 -30.88 -14.08
C ASN A 7 2.61 -30.28 -12.75
N LEU A 8 2.80 -28.99 -12.54
CA LEU A 8 2.40 -28.34 -11.28
C LEU A 8 0.88 -28.37 -11.06
N ARG A 9 0.06 -28.36 -12.11
CA ARG A 9 -1.39 -28.49 -11.96
C ARG A 9 -1.78 -29.84 -11.37
N ASP A 10 -1.25 -30.92 -11.94
CA ASP A 10 -1.46 -32.29 -11.42
C ASP A 10 -0.96 -32.39 -9.97
N TYR A 11 0.17 -31.73 -9.66
CA TYR A 11 0.72 -31.71 -8.30
C TYR A 11 -0.23 -31.04 -7.31
N LEU A 12 -0.74 -29.86 -7.63
CA LEU A 12 -1.63 -29.10 -6.75
C LEU A 12 -2.97 -29.80 -6.51
N GLU A 13 -3.47 -30.53 -7.51
CA GLU A 13 -4.74 -31.31 -7.38
C GLU A 13 -4.58 -32.60 -6.59
N LEU A 14 -3.39 -33.24 -6.63
CA LEU A 14 -3.21 -34.61 -6.13
C LEU A 14 -2.35 -34.71 -4.87
N ILE A 15 -1.40 -33.78 -4.66
CA ILE A 15 -0.29 -33.95 -3.70
C ILE A 15 -0.11 -32.71 -2.78
N TYR A 16 -1.01 -31.76 -2.84
CA TYR A 16 -0.91 -30.52 -2.06
C TYR A 16 -0.48 -30.74 -0.60
N GLY A 17 0.48 -29.94 -0.12
CA GLY A 17 0.88 -29.87 1.29
C GLY A 17 2.34 -30.30 1.59
N GLU A 18 3.17 -30.56 0.58
CA GLU A 18 4.60 -30.85 0.77
C GLU A 18 5.47 -30.00 -0.18
N ASP A 19 6.58 -29.45 0.33
CA ASP A 19 7.62 -28.76 -0.44
C ASP A 19 7.20 -27.44 -1.13
N GLU A 20 6.15 -26.77 -0.70
CA GLU A 20 5.58 -25.57 -1.36
C GLU A 20 6.63 -24.47 -1.56
N ILE A 21 7.43 -24.20 -0.54
CA ILE A 21 8.47 -23.17 -0.57
C ILE A 21 9.56 -23.53 -1.59
N TRP A 22 10.02 -24.78 -1.59
CA TRP A 22 11.00 -25.26 -2.57
C TRP A 22 10.48 -25.10 -4.00
N ILE A 23 9.20 -25.43 -4.26
CA ILE A 23 8.57 -25.26 -5.58
C ILE A 23 8.64 -23.81 -6.06
N ILE A 24 8.30 -22.86 -5.18
CA ILE A 24 8.33 -21.44 -5.50
C ILE A 24 9.76 -20.99 -5.87
N TYR A 25 10.76 -21.42 -5.09
CA TYR A 25 12.17 -21.07 -5.36
C TYR A 25 12.68 -21.65 -6.69
N GLU A 26 12.39 -22.91 -6.99
CA GLU A 26 12.80 -23.55 -8.25
C GLU A 26 12.20 -22.85 -9.47
N ILE A 27 10.90 -22.48 -9.38
CA ILE A 27 10.25 -21.72 -10.47
C ILE A 27 10.87 -20.34 -10.63
N ALA A 28 11.07 -19.62 -9.52
CA ALA A 28 11.68 -18.29 -9.54
C ALA A 28 13.11 -18.33 -10.08
N ALA A 29 13.93 -19.28 -9.65
CA ALA A 29 15.30 -19.45 -10.13
C ALA A 29 15.35 -19.78 -11.64
N GLY A 30 14.44 -20.63 -12.12
CA GLY A 30 14.32 -20.94 -13.55
C GLY A 30 13.95 -19.70 -14.38
N LEU A 31 13.04 -18.86 -13.89
CA LEU A 31 12.67 -17.59 -14.53
C LEU A 31 13.80 -16.56 -14.47
N GLU A 32 14.51 -16.46 -13.34
CA GLU A 32 15.67 -15.55 -13.21
C GLU A 32 16.71 -15.89 -14.27
N TYR A 33 17.04 -17.17 -14.40
CA TYR A 33 17.98 -17.64 -15.44
C TYR A 33 17.51 -17.27 -16.84
N ALA A 34 16.22 -17.46 -17.16
CA ALA A 34 15.66 -17.10 -18.47
C ALA A 34 15.75 -15.58 -18.71
N HIS A 35 15.33 -14.77 -17.73
CA HIS A 35 15.30 -13.30 -17.84
C HIS A 35 16.72 -12.70 -17.99
N VAL A 36 17.70 -13.20 -17.26
CA VAL A 36 19.11 -12.79 -17.41
C VAL A 36 19.64 -13.07 -18.83
N ASN A 37 19.13 -14.13 -19.48
CA ASN A 37 19.44 -14.47 -20.87
C ASN A 37 18.49 -13.82 -21.89
N ASN A 38 17.72 -12.80 -21.49
CA ASN A 38 16.75 -12.07 -22.33
C ASN A 38 15.65 -12.96 -22.93
N VAL A 39 15.29 -14.03 -22.25
CA VAL A 39 14.19 -14.92 -22.62
C VAL A 39 12.99 -14.65 -21.72
N ILE A 40 11.85 -14.29 -22.32
CA ILE A 40 10.59 -14.05 -21.64
C ILE A 40 9.66 -15.23 -21.95
N HIS A 41 8.98 -15.75 -20.92
CA HIS A 41 8.11 -16.92 -21.10
C HIS A 41 6.77 -16.56 -21.77
N ARG A 42 6.08 -15.53 -21.26
CA ARG A 42 4.80 -14.96 -21.76
C ARG A 42 3.56 -15.85 -21.62
N ASP A 43 3.68 -17.12 -21.31
CA ASP A 43 2.57 -18.06 -21.06
C ASP A 43 2.89 -18.94 -19.83
N LEU A 44 3.39 -18.31 -18.77
CA LEU A 44 3.72 -19.02 -17.54
C LEU A 44 2.42 -19.45 -16.84
N LYS A 45 2.31 -20.74 -16.58
CA LYS A 45 1.14 -21.38 -15.91
C LYS A 45 1.56 -22.72 -15.33
N PRO A 46 0.78 -23.31 -14.39
CA PRO A 46 1.10 -24.60 -13.78
C PRO A 46 1.30 -25.74 -14.77
N ASP A 47 0.60 -25.72 -15.90
CA ASP A 47 0.71 -26.75 -16.95
C ASP A 47 2.11 -26.78 -17.59
N ASN A 48 2.84 -25.64 -17.61
CA ASN A 48 4.17 -25.47 -18.19
C ASN A 48 5.31 -25.65 -17.17
N ILE A 49 4.99 -26.02 -15.94
CA ILE A 49 5.96 -26.28 -14.87
C ILE A 49 5.98 -27.77 -14.62
N LEU A 50 7.09 -28.42 -14.99
CA LEU A 50 7.22 -29.87 -15.09
C LEU A 50 8.14 -30.41 -14.00
N PHE A 51 7.73 -31.49 -13.36
CA PHE A 51 8.50 -32.20 -12.34
C PHE A 51 9.21 -33.39 -12.93
N PHE A 52 10.47 -33.52 -12.58
CA PHE A 52 11.35 -34.59 -12.99
C PHE A 52 12.06 -35.22 -11.78
N LYS A 53 12.64 -36.40 -12.00
CA LYS A 53 13.62 -37.00 -11.11
C LYS A 53 14.90 -37.28 -11.87
N ASP A 54 16.02 -37.07 -11.21
CA ASP A 54 17.32 -37.46 -11.73
C ASP A 54 17.61 -38.97 -11.48
N GLU A 55 18.75 -39.44 -11.93
CA GLU A 55 19.17 -40.84 -11.73
C GLU A 55 19.37 -41.24 -10.26
N ARG A 56 19.43 -40.27 -9.35
CA ARG A 56 19.56 -40.45 -7.90
C ARG A 56 18.24 -40.24 -7.16
N ASP A 57 17.12 -40.19 -7.89
CA ASP A 57 15.75 -39.95 -7.37
C ASP A 57 15.54 -38.55 -6.78
N ASN A 58 16.44 -37.58 -7.01
CA ASN A 58 16.22 -36.19 -6.60
C ASN A 58 15.21 -35.53 -7.51
N LYS A 59 14.22 -34.86 -6.92
CA LYS A 59 13.23 -34.05 -7.64
C LYS A 59 13.86 -32.76 -8.15
N TYR A 60 13.53 -32.33 -9.35
CA TYR A 60 13.81 -30.99 -9.88
C TYR A 60 12.68 -30.50 -10.78
N ILE A 61 12.59 -29.19 -10.95
CA ILE A 61 11.57 -28.55 -11.76
C ILE A 61 12.21 -27.98 -13.02
N ALA A 62 11.47 -28.07 -14.14
CA ALA A 62 11.83 -27.39 -15.38
C ALA A 62 10.60 -26.64 -15.91
N ILE A 63 10.83 -25.42 -16.40
CA ILE A 63 9.82 -24.61 -17.08
C ILE A 63 9.87 -24.95 -18.57
N SER A 64 8.74 -25.32 -19.15
CA SER A 64 8.60 -25.70 -20.56
C SER A 64 7.90 -24.63 -21.39
N ASP A 65 7.92 -24.78 -22.69
CA ASP A 65 7.14 -23.97 -23.64
C ASP A 65 7.50 -22.48 -23.68
N PHE A 66 8.76 -22.13 -23.49
CA PHE A 66 9.25 -20.78 -23.71
C PHE A 66 9.01 -20.30 -25.14
N GLY A 67 8.41 -19.12 -25.29
CA GLY A 67 8.33 -18.42 -26.56
C GLY A 67 7.15 -18.78 -27.45
N LEU A 68 6.24 -19.70 -27.06
CA LEU A 68 5.02 -19.99 -27.81
C LEU A 68 4.04 -18.80 -27.79
N GLY A 69 4.12 -17.92 -26.79
CA GLY A 69 3.33 -16.70 -26.66
C GLY A 69 3.63 -15.59 -27.69
N ARG A 70 4.65 -15.76 -28.56
CA ARG A 70 4.98 -14.77 -29.61
C ARG A 70 3.92 -14.63 -30.73
N PHE A 71 2.97 -15.53 -30.82
CA PHE A 71 2.03 -15.62 -31.95
C PHE A 71 0.58 -15.28 -31.60
N ILE A 72 0.31 -14.67 -30.44
CA ILE A 72 -1.04 -14.20 -30.14
C ILE A 72 -1.25 -12.86 -30.85
N ASN A 73 -1.53 -12.93 -32.17
CA ASN A 73 -2.02 -11.79 -32.95
C ASN A 73 -3.39 -11.33 -32.43
N ARG A 74 -3.71 -10.03 -32.47
CA ARG A 74 -5.01 -9.43 -32.11
C ARG A 74 -6.19 -10.18 -32.74
N ASP A 75 -6.03 -10.67 -33.96
CA ASP A 75 -7.07 -11.45 -34.68
C ASP A 75 -7.28 -12.83 -34.06
N THR A 76 -6.28 -13.39 -33.39
CA THR A 76 -6.35 -14.66 -32.67
C THR A 76 -7.04 -14.50 -31.32
N ILE A 77 -6.90 -13.37 -30.63
CA ILE A 77 -7.57 -13.11 -29.34
C ILE A 77 -9.10 -13.13 -29.54
N ALA A 78 -9.63 -12.48 -30.58
CA ALA A 78 -11.07 -12.45 -30.85
C ALA A 78 -11.65 -13.84 -31.25
N LEU A 79 -10.85 -14.70 -31.89
CA LEU A 79 -11.21 -16.07 -32.27
C LEU A 79 -10.91 -17.10 -31.15
N THR A 80 -10.03 -16.80 -30.24
CA THR A 80 -9.50 -17.75 -29.23
C THR A 80 -10.25 -17.66 -27.88
N TYR A 81 -11.13 -16.68 -27.67
CA TYR A 81 -12.06 -16.69 -26.54
C TYR A 81 -12.93 -17.98 -26.47
N THR A 82 -13.06 -18.67 -27.59
CA THR A 82 -13.75 -19.95 -27.64
C THR A 82 -12.86 -21.19 -27.49
N ASN A 83 -11.52 -21.05 -27.56
CA ASN A 83 -10.55 -22.15 -27.51
C ASN A 83 -9.41 -22.02 -26.52
N ILE A 84 -9.17 -20.83 -25.92
CA ILE A 84 -8.29 -20.70 -24.76
C ILE A 84 -9.10 -21.19 -23.56
N GLY A 85 -8.71 -22.29 -22.97
CA GLY A 85 -9.36 -22.76 -21.74
C GLY A 85 -9.36 -21.64 -20.70
N LEU A 86 -10.51 -21.41 -20.05
CA LEU A 86 -10.69 -20.39 -18.99
C LEU A 86 -9.54 -20.35 -17.98
N GLY A 87 -8.84 -21.48 -17.77
CA GLY A 87 -7.69 -21.60 -16.87
C GLY A 87 -6.44 -20.79 -17.27
N THR A 88 -6.15 -20.64 -18.57
CA THR A 88 -4.93 -19.92 -19.04
C THR A 88 -5.04 -18.40 -18.80
N ILE A 89 -6.25 -17.87 -18.93
CA ILE A 89 -6.50 -16.43 -18.78
C ILE A 89 -6.20 -15.92 -17.36
N ALA A 90 -6.35 -16.75 -16.35
CA ALA A 90 -6.13 -16.39 -14.94
C ALA A 90 -4.67 -15.96 -14.60
N TYR A 91 -3.71 -16.37 -15.43
CA TYR A 91 -2.27 -16.06 -15.25
C TYR A 91 -1.81 -14.89 -16.12
N MET A 92 -2.61 -14.48 -17.10
CA MET A 92 -2.24 -13.48 -18.09
C MET A 92 -2.22 -12.07 -17.46
N ALA A 93 -1.15 -11.34 -17.67
CA ALA A 93 -1.03 -9.97 -17.19
C ALA A 93 -1.92 -9.00 -17.99
N PRO A 94 -2.46 -7.93 -17.35
CA PRO A 94 -3.37 -6.99 -18.01
C PRO A 94 -2.83 -6.40 -19.32
N GLU A 95 -1.54 -6.07 -19.37
CA GLU A 95 -0.90 -5.51 -20.57
C GLU A 95 -0.86 -6.51 -21.73
N GLN A 96 -0.83 -7.82 -21.47
CA GLN A 96 -0.87 -8.83 -22.53
C GLN A 96 -2.19 -8.85 -23.29
N PHE A 97 -3.29 -8.38 -22.68
CA PHE A 97 -4.58 -8.22 -23.35
C PHE A 97 -4.63 -6.96 -24.23
N MET A 98 -3.90 -5.92 -23.85
CA MET A 98 -3.97 -4.61 -24.52
C MET A 98 -2.92 -4.47 -25.61
N GLN A 99 -1.69 -4.91 -25.34
CA GLN A 99 -0.50 -4.69 -26.17
C GLN A 99 0.48 -5.86 -26.02
N ALA A 100 0.11 -7.03 -26.54
CA ALA A 100 0.88 -8.26 -26.39
C ALA A 100 2.36 -8.15 -26.81
N ASP A 101 2.69 -7.25 -27.74
CA ASP A 101 4.05 -7.03 -28.23
C ASP A 101 4.93 -6.25 -27.23
N GLU A 102 4.31 -5.49 -26.30
CA GLU A 102 5.01 -4.69 -25.28
C GLU A 102 5.21 -5.43 -23.96
N ALA A 103 4.67 -6.64 -23.82
CA ALA A 103 4.82 -7.44 -22.61
C ALA A 103 6.30 -7.86 -22.41
N ASP A 104 6.88 -7.43 -21.30
CA ASP A 104 8.24 -7.74 -20.89
C ASP A 104 8.29 -8.78 -19.75
N ILE A 105 9.45 -8.94 -19.11
CA ILE A 105 9.67 -9.90 -18.01
C ILE A 105 8.67 -9.76 -16.86
N ARG A 106 8.05 -8.58 -16.69
CA ARG A 106 7.08 -8.31 -15.62
C ARG A 106 5.73 -8.98 -15.86
N ALA A 107 5.45 -9.43 -17.08
CA ALA A 107 4.31 -10.29 -17.36
C ALA A 107 4.49 -11.68 -16.74
N ASP A 108 5.70 -12.25 -16.80
CA ASP A 108 6.02 -13.52 -16.13
C ASP A 108 5.96 -13.38 -14.60
N ILE A 109 6.40 -12.23 -14.06
CA ILE A 109 6.28 -11.91 -12.63
C ILE A 109 4.82 -11.87 -12.19
N TYR A 110 3.93 -11.30 -13.00
CA TYR A 110 2.50 -11.28 -12.72
C TYR A 110 1.91 -12.70 -12.66
N ALA A 111 2.26 -13.55 -13.63
CA ALA A 111 1.85 -14.95 -13.66
C ALA A 111 2.41 -15.74 -12.46
N LEU A 112 3.68 -15.51 -12.10
CA LEU A 112 4.33 -16.11 -10.95
C LEU A 112 3.59 -15.76 -9.65
N GLY A 113 3.11 -14.52 -9.49
CA GLY A 113 2.32 -14.12 -8.32
C GLY A 113 1.05 -14.95 -8.14
N ARG A 114 0.39 -15.34 -9.23
CA ARG A 114 -0.74 -16.27 -9.19
C ARG A 114 -0.31 -17.67 -8.80
N ILE A 115 0.78 -18.16 -9.35
CA ILE A 115 1.32 -19.49 -9.06
C ILE A 115 1.74 -19.59 -7.60
N ILE A 116 2.40 -18.57 -7.05
CA ILE A 116 2.76 -18.50 -5.62
C ILE A 116 1.49 -18.62 -4.76
N TYR A 117 0.42 -17.91 -5.09
CA TYR A 117 -0.85 -18.02 -4.38
C TYR A 117 -1.41 -19.45 -4.42
N GLU A 118 -1.48 -20.07 -5.59
CA GLU A 118 -2.00 -21.43 -5.75
C GLU A 118 -1.16 -22.47 -5.01
N VAL A 119 0.16 -22.35 -5.08
CA VAL A 119 1.08 -23.25 -4.34
C VAL A 119 0.88 -23.16 -2.84
N LEU A 120 0.70 -21.95 -2.29
CA LEU A 120 0.58 -21.73 -0.86
C LEU A 120 -0.83 -21.99 -0.31
N THR A 121 -1.88 -21.95 -1.15
CA THR A 121 -3.27 -22.06 -0.67
C THR A 121 -3.98 -23.31 -1.16
N GLY A 122 -3.46 -23.98 -2.19
CA GLY A 122 -4.16 -25.06 -2.89
C GLY A 122 -5.38 -24.59 -3.71
N ASP A 123 -5.63 -23.28 -3.78
CA ASP A 123 -6.77 -22.72 -4.53
C ASP A 123 -6.45 -22.63 -6.02
N VAL A 124 -6.74 -23.68 -6.76
CA VAL A 124 -6.56 -23.81 -8.21
C VAL A 124 -7.78 -23.32 -9.02
N SER A 125 -8.62 -22.48 -8.41
CA SER A 125 -9.81 -21.94 -9.09
C SER A 125 -9.42 -21.17 -10.34
N SER A 126 -10.22 -21.30 -11.42
CA SER A 126 -10.02 -20.57 -12.67
C SER A 126 -10.47 -19.10 -12.59
N SER A 127 -10.80 -18.60 -11.41
CA SER A 127 -11.21 -17.21 -11.19
C SER A 127 -10.06 -16.25 -11.47
N PHE A 128 -10.35 -15.13 -12.12
CA PHE A 128 -9.42 -14.02 -12.27
C PHE A 128 -9.04 -13.40 -10.93
N ASP A 129 -9.99 -13.36 -10.01
CA ASP A 129 -9.82 -12.74 -8.71
C ASP A 129 -9.23 -13.75 -7.71
N ILE A 130 -8.19 -13.31 -7.03
CA ILE A 130 -7.55 -14.02 -5.92
C ILE A 130 -8.24 -13.58 -4.63
N ASN A 131 -8.61 -14.55 -3.79
CA ASN A 131 -9.01 -14.25 -2.41
C ASN A 131 -7.77 -14.09 -1.53
N TYR A 132 -7.32 -12.85 -1.39
CA TYR A 132 -6.13 -12.52 -0.60
C TYR A 132 -6.23 -12.88 0.87
N ASP A 133 -7.44 -13.06 1.42
CA ASP A 133 -7.64 -13.46 2.82
C ASP A 133 -7.17 -14.90 3.09
N ASN A 134 -7.10 -15.75 2.04
CA ASN A 134 -6.61 -17.11 2.14
C ASN A 134 -5.07 -17.19 2.09
N ALA A 135 -4.39 -16.15 1.59
CA ALA A 135 -2.95 -16.18 1.44
C ALA A 135 -2.24 -16.09 2.81
N PRO A 136 -1.16 -16.89 3.03
CA PRO A 136 -0.34 -16.74 4.22
C PRO A 136 0.19 -15.31 4.36
N ARG A 137 0.11 -14.75 5.57
CA ARG A 137 0.40 -13.32 5.81
C ARG A 137 1.80 -12.90 5.39
N ASN A 138 2.79 -13.74 5.63
CA ASN A 138 4.17 -13.49 5.26
C ASN A 138 4.40 -13.41 3.74
N PHE A 139 3.57 -14.07 2.92
CA PHE A 139 3.65 -14.03 1.45
C PHE A 139 2.66 -13.06 0.81
N LEU A 140 1.70 -12.55 1.56
CA LEU A 140 0.62 -11.71 1.04
C LEU A 140 1.13 -10.49 0.26
N TYR A 141 2.14 -9.79 0.80
CA TYR A 141 2.75 -8.63 0.14
C TYR A 141 3.39 -9.01 -1.19
N ILE A 142 4.12 -10.13 -1.23
CA ILE A 142 4.79 -10.63 -2.44
C ILE A 142 3.76 -10.92 -3.52
N ILE A 143 2.70 -11.66 -3.18
CA ILE A 143 1.61 -12.01 -4.10
C ILE A 143 0.95 -10.73 -4.64
N MET A 144 0.59 -9.78 -3.75
CA MET A 144 -0.05 -8.52 -4.16
C MET A 144 0.84 -7.69 -5.06
N LYS A 145 2.13 -7.56 -4.75
CA LYS A 145 3.09 -6.79 -5.53
C LYS A 145 3.36 -7.41 -6.90
N CYS A 146 3.44 -8.73 -7.01
CA CYS A 146 3.49 -9.41 -8.30
C CYS A 146 2.25 -9.12 -9.15
N ARG A 147 1.07 -9.07 -8.52
CA ARG A 147 -0.25 -8.94 -9.17
C ARG A 147 -0.70 -7.50 -9.38
N GLU A 148 0.15 -6.50 -9.14
CA GLU A 148 -0.17 -5.10 -9.46
C GLU A 148 -0.56 -4.95 -10.93
N LYS A 149 -1.62 -4.15 -11.20
CA LYS A 149 -2.10 -3.92 -12.57
C LYS A 149 -1.08 -3.14 -13.40
N ASP A 150 -0.42 -2.17 -12.77
CA ASP A 150 0.64 -1.39 -13.38
C ASP A 150 1.98 -2.16 -13.32
N PRO A 151 2.59 -2.54 -14.45
CA PRO A 151 3.88 -3.23 -14.46
C PRO A 151 4.99 -2.47 -13.72
N GLY A 152 4.92 -1.13 -13.69
CA GLY A 152 5.89 -0.28 -12.97
C GLY A 152 5.84 -0.45 -11.45
N LYS A 153 4.74 -0.99 -10.91
CA LYS A 153 4.56 -1.21 -9.46
C LYS A 153 4.89 -2.65 -9.03
N ARG A 154 5.12 -3.54 -9.98
CA ARG A 154 5.55 -4.92 -9.70
C ARG A 154 7.03 -4.98 -9.32
N TYR A 155 7.51 -6.16 -8.97
CA TYR A 155 8.95 -6.41 -8.99
C TYR A 155 9.50 -6.12 -10.38
N GLN A 156 10.66 -5.49 -10.46
CA GLN A 156 11.30 -5.19 -11.74
C GLN A 156 12.23 -6.31 -12.18
N THR A 157 12.65 -7.18 -11.26
CA THR A 157 13.45 -8.38 -11.52
C THR A 157 12.98 -9.55 -10.66
N ILE A 158 13.26 -10.79 -11.08
CA ILE A 158 13.05 -11.98 -10.24
C ILE A 158 14.01 -11.94 -9.04
N HIS A 159 15.18 -11.37 -9.19
CA HIS A 159 16.15 -11.21 -8.11
C HIS A 159 15.56 -10.43 -6.91
N ASP A 160 14.86 -9.32 -7.18
CA ASP A 160 14.19 -8.54 -6.12
C ASP A 160 13.08 -9.36 -5.44
N LEU A 161 12.37 -10.19 -6.22
CA LEU A 161 11.34 -11.08 -5.69
C LEU A 161 11.94 -12.18 -4.81
N LEU A 162 13.05 -12.81 -5.25
CA LEU A 162 13.75 -13.85 -4.49
C LEU A 162 14.24 -13.33 -3.13
N ARG A 163 14.82 -12.13 -3.10
CA ARG A 163 15.24 -11.49 -1.85
C ARG A 163 14.07 -11.33 -0.89
N ASP A 164 12.91 -10.91 -1.38
CA ASP A 164 11.71 -10.73 -0.57
C ASP A 164 11.13 -12.10 -0.13
N LEU A 165 11.29 -13.16 -0.95
CA LEU A 165 10.96 -14.54 -0.56
C LEU A 165 11.86 -15.06 0.56
N ASP A 166 13.18 -14.81 0.49
CA ASP A 166 14.11 -15.20 1.56
C ASP A 166 13.66 -14.63 2.90
N LEU A 167 13.36 -13.33 2.92
CA LEU A 167 12.88 -12.65 4.11
C LEU A 167 11.53 -13.21 4.60
N ALA A 168 10.61 -13.55 3.72
CA ALA A 168 9.32 -14.12 4.07
C ALA A 168 9.40 -15.53 4.65
N THR A 169 10.44 -16.29 4.30
CA THR A 169 10.67 -17.65 4.81
C THR A 169 11.45 -17.69 6.12
N GLU A 170 12.29 -16.68 6.39
CA GLU A 170 13.11 -16.61 7.60
C GLU A 170 12.32 -16.20 8.86
N SER A 171 11.21 -15.52 8.70
CA SER A 171 10.37 -15.12 9.84
C SER A 171 8.88 -14.99 9.47
N ASP A 172 8.01 -15.52 10.34
CA ASP A 172 6.56 -15.35 10.24
C ASP A 172 6.10 -13.87 10.28
N ASP A 173 7.03 -12.96 10.58
CA ASP A 173 6.75 -11.54 10.88
C ASP A 173 7.14 -10.54 9.77
N VAL A 174 7.82 -10.94 8.69
CA VAL A 174 8.58 -10.00 7.83
C VAL A 174 7.76 -9.26 6.78
N PHE A 175 6.65 -9.80 6.31
CA PHE A 175 5.84 -9.16 5.26
C PHE A 175 4.41 -8.81 5.67
N ILE A 176 4.28 -8.26 6.85
CA ILE A 176 3.06 -7.55 7.24
C ILE A 176 3.01 -6.23 6.44
N LYS A 177 1.85 -5.88 5.87
CA LYS A 177 1.66 -4.55 5.28
C LYS A 177 2.18 -3.49 6.26
N PRO A 178 2.83 -2.43 5.80
CA PRO A 178 3.29 -1.36 6.69
C PRO A 178 2.18 -0.85 7.62
N THR A 179 0.93 -0.76 7.14
CA THR A 179 -0.26 -0.43 7.93
C THR A 179 -0.52 -1.43 9.07
N ASP A 180 -0.42 -2.72 8.79
CA ASP A 180 -0.67 -3.77 9.79
C ASP A 180 0.48 -3.84 10.81
N THR A 181 1.72 -3.58 10.38
CA THR A 181 2.86 -3.44 11.30
C THR A 181 2.60 -2.32 12.30
N VAL A 182 2.21 -1.15 11.84
CA VAL A 182 1.91 -0.02 12.72
C VAL A 182 0.74 -0.35 13.66
N ARG A 183 -0.34 -0.92 13.15
CA ARG A 183 -1.52 -1.31 13.95
C ARG A 183 -1.19 -2.37 15.00
N ARG A 184 -0.34 -3.36 14.67
CA ARG A 184 0.13 -4.37 15.61
C ARG A 184 0.92 -3.75 16.75
N GLU A 185 1.90 -2.89 16.45
CA GLU A 185 2.70 -2.21 17.46
C GLU A 185 1.85 -1.31 18.37
N ILE A 186 0.84 -0.64 17.81
CA ILE A 186 -0.14 0.14 18.57
C ILE A 186 -0.95 -0.78 19.49
N LYS A 187 -1.49 -1.88 18.98
CA LYS A 187 -2.30 -2.82 19.74
C LYS A 187 -1.51 -3.38 20.92
N THR A 188 -0.29 -3.84 20.69
CA THR A 188 0.59 -4.37 21.75
C THR A 188 0.91 -3.28 22.79
N SER A 189 1.16 -2.04 22.35
CA SER A 189 1.39 -0.92 23.29
C SER A 189 0.15 -0.59 24.12
N LEU A 190 -1.05 -0.76 23.59
CA LEU A 190 -2.30 -0.57 24.33
C LEU A 190 -2.53 -1.70 25.35
N GLU A 191 -2.19 -2.93 25.03
CA GLU A 191 -2.27 -4.09 25.93
C GLU A 191 -1.27 -3.95 27.09
N GLU A 192 -0.07 -3.44 26.83
CA GLU A 192 0.97 -3.16 27.84
C GLU A 192 0.79 -1.83 28.55
N LEU A 193 -0.18 -1.00 28.14
CA LEU A 193 -0.44 0.37 28.63
C LEU A 193 0.74 1.32 28.49
N GLU A 194 1.73 1.00 27.65
CA GLU A 194 2.94 1.78 27.46
C GLU A 194 3.48 1.71 26.02
N TYR A 195 4.08 2.80 25.55
CA TYR A 195 4.88 2.85 24.31
C TYR A 195 6.36 2.75 24.69
N SER A 196 6.97 1.58 24.50
CA SER A 196 8.43 1.48 24.71
C SER A 196 9.19 2.30 23.65
N PRO A 197 10.40 2.80 23.97
CA PRO A 197 11.22 3.55 23.01
C PRO A 197 11.47 2.78 21.72
N GLU A 198 11.73 1.47 21.77
CA GLU A 198 11.98 0.62 20.61
C GLU A 198 10.75 0.55 19.70
N ARG A 199 9.53 0.49 20.26
CA ARG A 199 8.30 0.48 19.45
C ARG A 199 8.03 1.83 18.81
N VAL A 200 8.26 2.93 19.55
CA VAL A 200 8.14 4.28 18.97
C VAL A 200 9.10 4.44 17.81
N GLU A 201 10.34 3.95 17.95
CA GLU A 201 11.34 3.98 16.88
C GLU A 201 10.91 3.12 15.69
N LYS A 202 10.46 1.89 15.92
CA LYS A 202 9.97 0.97 14.88
C LYS A 202 8.79 1.57 14.11
N ILE A 203 7.79 2.12 14.81
CA ILE A 203 6.65 2.80 14.16
C ILE A 203 7.16 3.99 13.35
N THR A 204 8.06 4.80 13.92
CA THR A 204 8.62 5.97 13.24
C THR A 204 9.36 5.56 11.96
N GLN A 205 10.13 4.48 12.00
CA GLN A 205 10.85 3.98 10.83
C GLN A 205 9.87 3.56 9.73
N VAL A 206 8.83 2.79 10.06
CA VAL A 206 7.79 2.39 9.08
C VAL A 206 7.11 3.61 8.46
N LEU A 207 6.82 4.67 9.24
CA LEU A 207 6.24 5.91 8.72
C LEU A 207 7.21 6.63 7.76
N VAL A 208 8.50 6.64 8.06
CA VAL A 208 9.54 7.26 7.22
C VAL A 208 9.73 6.50 5.91
N ASP A 209 9.80 5.18 5.97
CA ASP A 209 10.01 4.32 4.80
C ASP A 209 8.84 4.41 3.80
N ASN A 210 7.64 4.70 4.30
CA ASN A 210 6.43 4.84 3.50
C ASN A 210 5.93 6.29 3.37
N ILE A 211 6.80 7.27 3.61
CA ILE A 211 6.42 8.69 3.65
C ILE A 211 5.92 9.25 2.32
N SER A 212 6.24 8.61 1.20
CA SER A 212 5.80 8.97 -0.16
C SER A 212 4.54 8.21 -0.60
N ASP A 213 4.09 7.23 0.17
CA ASP A 213 2.86 6.50 -0.11
C ASP A 213 1.64 7.27 0.43
N THR A 214 0.98 8.00 -0.47
CA THR A 214 -0.22 8.79 -0.16
C THR A 214 -1.31 7.95 0.49
N LYS A 215 -1.56 6.74 -0.01
CA LYS A 215 -2.61 5.86 0.51
C LYS A 215 -2.30 5.40 1.93
N PHE A 216 -1.06 4.99 2.17
CA PHE A 216 -0.58 4.60 3.48
C PHE A 216 -0.74 5.75 4.51
N LEU A 217 -0.31 6.96 4.16
CA LEU A 217 -0.41 8.11 5.06
C LEU A 217 -1.86 8.46 5.40
N LEU A 218 -2.77 8.46 4.39
CA LEU A 218 -4.19 8.73 4.61
C LEU A 218 -4.85 7.66 5.48
N GLU A 219 -4.42 6.42 5.39
CA GLU A 219 -4.96 5.31 6.17
C GLU A 219 -4.46 5.31 7.62
N ILE A 220 -3.16 5.58 7.84
CA ILE A 220 -2.51 5.35 9.13
C ILE A 220 -2.48 6.58 10.03
N LEU A 221 -2.18 7.77 9.51
CA LEU A 221 -1.96 8.93 10.36
C LEU A 221 -3.16 9.27 11.26
N PRO A 222 -4.42 9.23 10.78
CA PRO A 222 -5.58 9.49 11.63
C PRO A 222 -5.81 8.45 12.74
N ASP A 223 -5.29 7.21 12.55
CA ASP A 223 -5.40 6.14 13.54
C ASP A 223 -4.37 6.29 14.68
N LEU A 224 -3.31 7.10 14.47
CA LEU A 224 -2.28 7.29 15.49
C LEU A 224 -2.80 8.14 16.66
N SER A 225 -2.56 7.65 17.88
CA SER A 225 -2.92 8.41 19.07
C SER A 225 -2.09 9.71 19.16
N PRO A 226 -2.67 10.81 19.66
CA PRO A 226 -1.92 12.05 19.90
C PRO A 226 -0.74 11.86 20.87
N ARG A 227 -0.82 10.86 21.78
CA ARG A 227 0.26 10.50 22.69
C ARG A 227 1.45 9.93 21.91
N LEU A 228 1.21 9.00 20.99
CA LEU A 228 2.27 8.43 20.16
C LEU A 228 2.92 9.48 19.27
N LEU A 229 2.13 10.32 18.61
CA LEU A 229 2.64 11.41 17.78
C LEU A 229 3.48 12.41 18.57
N LYS A 230 3.11 12.66 19.83
CA LYS A 230 3.92 13.48 20.75
C LYS A 230 5.26 12.81 21.06
N LEU A 231 5.27 11.50 21.35
CA LEU A 231 6.52 10.75 21.60
C LEU A 231 7.44 10.75 20.37
N ILE A 232 6.88 10.55 19.17
CA ILE A 232 7.65 10.66 17.92
C ILE A 232 8.28 12.06 17.78
N ALA A 233 7.51 13.10 18.08
CA ALA A 233 7.97 14.48 18.00
C ALA A 233 9.03 14.83 19.06
N GLU A 234 8.93 14.26 20.26
CA GLU A 234 9.91 14.41 21.34
C GLU A 234 11.22 13.68 21.02
N ASN A 235 11.15 12.50 20.39
CA ASN A 235 12.32 11.74 19.97
C ASN A 235 13.03 12.39 18.79
N ASN A 236 12.31 12.83 17.77
CA ASN A 236 12.88 13.47 16.58
C ASN A 236 11.89 14.45 15.93
N LYS A 237 12.06 15.71 16.29
CA LYS A 237 11.19 16.82 15.83
C LYS A 237 11.21 17.00 14.30
N ASP A 238 12.35 16.80 13.66
CA ASP A 238 12.48 17.03 12.22
C ASP A 238 11.86 15.88 11.41
N ILE A 239 12.00 14.64 11.86
CA ILE A 239 11.28 13.49 11.27
C ILE A 239 9.78 13.68 11.44
N PHE A 240 9.31 14.03 12.64
CA PHE A 240 7.90 14.31 12.88
C PHE A 240 7.35 15.38 11.92
N ARG A 241 8.07 16.50 11.78
CA ARG A 241 7.70 17.56 10.84
C ARG A 241 7.64 17.08 9.40
N LYS A 242 8.59 16.25 8.99
CA LYS A 242 8.63 15.67 7.64
C LYS A 242 7.40 14.79 7.40
N ILE A 243 7.05 13.94 8.34
CA ILE A 243 5.85 13.08 8.27
C ILE A 243 4.59 13.95 8.16
N MET A 244 4.42 14.93 9.05
CA MET A 244 3.24 15.77 9.07
C MET A 244 3.09 16.63 7.82
N ARG A 245 4.19 17.15 7.25
CA ARG A 245 4.18 17.90 5.98
C ARG A 245 3.80 16.99 4.81
N SER A 246 4.33 15.76 4.77
CA SER A 246 3.96 14.81 3.73
C SER A 246 2.47 14.49 3.79
N TYR A 247 1.94 14.20 4.97
CA TYR A 247 0.50 14.00 5.15
C TYR A 247 -0.31 15.23 4.73
N ASP A 248 0.05 16.43 5.18
CA ASP A 248 -0.65 17.66 4.79
C ASP A 248 -0.64 17.91 3.29
N ASN A 249 0.46 17.57 2.60
CA ASN A 249 0.55 17.67 1.14
C ASN A 249 -0.42 16.70 0.44
N THR A 250 -0.63 15.49 0.97
CA THR A 250 -1.60 14.56 0.38
C THR A 250 -3.03 15.09 0.43
N LEU A 251 -3.35 15.94 1.43
CA LEU A 251 -4.67 16.56 1.57
C LEU A 251 -4.93 17.67 0.52
N CYS A 252 -3.89 18.16 -0.16
CA CYS A 252 -4.03 19.08 -1.29
C CYS A 252 -4.62 18.40 -2.52
N GLU A 253 -4.47 17.08 -2.64
CA GLU A 253 -4.99 16.26 -3.72
C GLU A 253 -6.50 16.00 -3.55
N THR A 254 -7.06 15.13 -4.36
CA THR A 254 -8.49 14.81 -4.32
C THR A 254 -8.78 13.81 -3.21
N ILE A 255 -9.10 14.30 -2.00
CA ILE A 255 -9.64 13.47 -0.92
C ILE A 255 -11.17 13.41 -0.99
N SER A 256 -11.77 12.32 -0.48
CA SER A 256 -13.24 12.19 -0.43
C SER A 256 -13.87 13.23 0.52
N TYR A 257 -15.14 13.52 0.27
CA TYR A 257 -15.92 14.43 1.10
C TYR A 257 -15.98 13.96 2.57
N GLU A 258 -16.14 12.66 2.78
CA GLU A 258 -16.22 12.05 4.11
C GLU A 258 -14.90 12.09 4.86
N TYR A 259 -13.79 11.92 4.13
CA TYR A 259 -12.45 11.95 4.72
C TYR A 259 -12.08 13.33 5.32
N CYS A 260 -12.73 14.40 4.88
CA CYS A 260 -12.52 15.74 5.46
C CYS A 260 -12.87 15.80 6.96
N ASP A 261 -13.86 15.03 7.43
CA ASP A 261 -14.20 14.98 8.84
C ASP A 261 -13.15 14.21 9.64
N THR A 262 -12.63 13.11 9.09
CA THR A 262 -11.52 12.36 9.68
C THR A 262 -10.30 13.25 9.87
N VAL A 263 -9.95 14.07 8.87
CA VAL A 263 -8.86 15.06 8.96
C VAL A 263 -9.15 16.09 10.04
N ALA A 264 -10.36 16.60 10.11
CA ALA A 264 -10.74 17.62 11.10
C ALA A 264 -10.62 17.06 12.53
N ASP A 265 -11.15 15.87 12.80
CA ASP A 265 -11.03 15.21 14.10
C ASP A 265 -9.58 14.91 14.48
N PHE A 266 -8.80 14.41 13.54
CA PHE A 266 -7.38 14.13 13.75
C PHE A 266 -6.62 15.41 14.10
N TYR A 267 -6.82 16.47 13.34
CA TYR A 267 -6.15 17.75 13.57
C TYR A 267 -6.60 18.44 14.85
N GLU A 268 -7.86 18.34 15.26
CA GLU A 268 -8.31 18.88 16.53
C GLU A 268 -7.62 18.18 17.71
N LYS A 269 -7.60 16.84 17.71
CA LYS A 269 -6.94 16.05 18.75
C LYS A 269 -5.43 16.36 18.82
N LEU A 270 -4.80 16.52 17.67
CA LEU A 270 -3.37 16.80 17.58
C LEU A 270 -3.05 18.21 18.06
N PHE A 271 -3.83 19.21 17.68
CA PHE A 271 -3.67 20.60 18.07
C PHE A 271 -3.66 20.78 19.58
N ASP A 272 -4.54 20.07 20.29
CA ASP A 272 -4.66 20.16 21.74
C ASP A 272 -3.45 19.53 22.49
N LYS A 273 -2.74 18.60 21.87
CA LYS A 273 -1.68 17.80 22.52
C LYS A 273 -0.26 18.22 22.16
N LEU A 274 -0.06 18.91 21.05
CA LEU A 274 1.26 19.34 20.59
C LEU A 274 1.50 20.82 20.91
N ASN A 275 2.70 21.14 21.40
CA ASN A 275 3.15 22.51 21.63
C ASN A 275 4.16 22.98 20.57
N PHE A 276 3.92 22.60 19.29
CA PHE A 276 4.78 22.98 18.17
C PHE A 276 4.04 23.97 17.27
N ASP A 277 4.46 25.24 17.31
CA ASP A 277 3.76 26.33 16.63
C ASP A 277 3.70 26.15 15.11
N ASP A 278 4.73 25.59 14.50
CA ASP A 278 4.76 25.29 13.06
C ASP A 278 3.71 24.24 12.65
N THR A 279 3.54 23.17 13.43
CA THR A 279 2.50 22.15 13.19
C THR A 279 1.11 22.71 13.45
N ARG A 280 0.95 23.49 14.53
CA ARG A 280 -0.33 24.16 14.82
C ARG A 280 -0.72 25.17 13.75
N THR A 281 0.25 25.93 13.25
CA THR A 281 0.03 26.85 12.11
C THR A 281 -0.40 26.09 10.84
N MET A 282 0.25 24.99 10.52
CA MET A 282 -0.12 24.12 9.40
C MET A 282 -1.57 23.63 9.55
N ILE A 283 -1.94 23.12 10.71
CA ILE A 283 -3.31 22.66 11.01
C ILE A 283 -4.33 23.78 10.77
N LEU A 284 -4.08 24.98 11.33
CA LEU A 284 -4.98 26.12 11.16
C LEU A 284 -5.17 26.50 9.70
N ARG A 285 -4.08 26.55 8.93
CA ARG A 285 -4.11 26.86 7.49
C ARG A 285 -4.92 25.82 6.72
N ARG A 286 -4.68 24.54 7.00
CA ARG A 286 -5.38 23.44 6.31
C ARG A 286 -6.88 23.43 6.60
N LEU A 287 -7.28 23.53 7.85
CA LEU A 287 -8.70 23.55 8.21
C LEU A 287 -9.42 24.77 7.66
N ALA A 288 -8.77 25.95 7.69
CA ALA A 288 -9.31 27.16 7.10
C ALA A 288 -9.51 27.09 5.58
N GLU A 289 -8.73 26.24 4.90
CA GLU A 289 -8.84 26.01 3.45
C GLU A 289 -9.83 24.88 3.12
N LEU A 290 -9.76 23.77 3.85
CA LEU A 290 -10.49 22.53 3.55
C LEU A 290 -12.00 22.73 3.70
N GLY A 291 -12.46 23.46 4.72
CA GLY A 291 -13.87 23.75 4.97
C GLY A 291 -14.56 24.43 3.78
N PRO A 292 -14.11 25.62 3.35
CA PRO A 292 -14.67 26.33 2.18
C PRO A 292 -14.51 25.56 0.88
N ARG A 293 -13.33 25.00 0.63
CA ARG A 293 -13.00 24.30 -0.65
C ARG A 293 -13.92 23.10 -0.89
N ARG A 294 -14.30 22.40 0.15
CA ARG A 294 -15.15 21.19 0.09
C ARG A 294 -16.59 21.44 0.57
N ASN A 295 -16.92 22.69 0.95
CA ASN A 295 -18.19 23.05 1.57
C ASN A 295 -18.56 22.13 2.73
N ARG A 296 -17.56 21.79 3.59
CA ARG A 296 -17.73 20.83 4.69
C ARG A 296 -17.97 21.54 6.02
N TYR A 297 -19.22 21.63 6.43
CA TYR A 297 -19.66 22.36 7.64
C TYR A 297 -19.01 21.84 8.92
N TYR A 298 -18.77 20.54 9.03
CA TYR A 298 -18.13 19.95 10.19
C TYR A 298 -16.71 20.50 10.37
N VAL A 299 -15.92 20.59 9.30
CA VAL A 299 -14.58 21.20 9.32
C VAL A 299 -14.62 22.64 9.84
N GLY A 300 -15.65 23.41 9.44
CA GLY A 300 -15.86 24.77 9.94
C GLY A 300 -16.13 24.85 11.45
N LYS A 301 -16.92 23.92 11.97
CA LYS A 301 -17.15 23.81 13.42
C LYS A 301 -15.89 23.44 14.20
N VAL A 302 -15.11 22.48 13.69
CA VAL A 302 -13.82 22.09 14.28
C VAL A 302 -12.85 23.27 14.28
N PHE A 303 -12.70 23.94 13.15
CA PHE A 303 -11.85 25.13 13.05
C PHE A 303 -12.27 26.21 14.08
N ALA A 304 -13.57 26.51 14.21
CA ALA A 304 -14.07 27.49 15.18
C ALA A 304 -13.79 27.08 16.63
N ARG A 305 -13.91 25.78 16.98
CA ARG A 305 -13.53 25.28 18.31
C ARG A 305 -12.04 25.51 18.60
N ILE A 306 -11.17 25.21 17.64
CA ILE A 306 -9.72 25.42 17.77
C ILE A 306 -9.42 26.92 17.96
N VAL A 307 -10.01 27.78 17.14
CA VAL A 307 -9.83 29.23 17.23
C VAL A 307 -10.29 29.77 18.60
N ASN A 308 -11.41 29.30 19.12
CA ASN A 308 -11.93 29.71 20.42
C ASN A 308 -10.99 29.32 21.59
N LYS A 309 -10.35 28.16 21.51
CA LYS A 309 -9.40 27.68 22.53
C LYS A 309 -8.01 28.35 22.42
N THR A 310 -7.72 29.00 21.29
CA THR A 310 -6.39 29.56 21.02
C THR A 310 -6.17 30.84 21.80
N THR A 311 -5.21 30.82 22.74
CA THR A 311 -4.80 31.98 23.55
C THR A 311 -3.42 32.50 23.16
N ASP A 312 -2.64 31.71 22.44
CA ASP A 312 -1.28 32.07 21.99
C ASP A 312 -1.32 33.23 20.98
N LYS A 313 -0.53 34.28 21.23
CA LYS A 313 -0.50 35.49 20.41
C LYS A 313 0.01 35.23 18.99
N ALA A 314 1.00 34.32 18.83
CA ALA A 314 1.56 34.01 17.51
C ALA A 314 0.53 33.28 16.66
N LEU A 315 -0.18 32.31 17.23
CA LEU A 315 -1.26 31.59 16.53
C LEU A 315 -2.44 32.50 16.22
N ILE A 316 -2.82 33.42 17.13
CA ILE A 316 -3.85 34.43 16.85
C ILE A 316 -3.44 35.32 15.67
N PHE A 317 -2.17 35.72 15.62
CA PHE A 317 -1.63 36.48 14.49
C PHE A 317 -1.69 35.70 13.18
N GLU A 318 -1.39 34.40 13.20
CA GLU A 318 -1.52 33.51 12.03
C GLU A 318 -2.97 33.38 11.58
N ILE A 319 -3.95 33.23 12.47
CA ILE A 319 -5.38 33.19 12.13
C ILE A 319 -5.78 34.51 11.44
N VAL A 320 -5.33 35.63 11.97
CA VAL A 320 -5.53 36.95 11.36
C VAL A 320 -4.96 37.03 9.95
N ASN A 321 -3.74 36.51 9.74
CA ASN A 321 -3.09 36.49 8.42
C ASN A 321 -3.82 35.58 7.42
N ILE A 322 -4.27 34.39 7.85
CA ILE A 322 -5.09 33.48 7.03
C ILE A 322 -6.33 34.20 6.50
N PHE A 323 -7.02 34.93 7.36
CA PHE A 323 -8.21 35.67 6.96
C PHE A 323 -7.93 36.93 6.12
N LYS A 324 -6.83 37.63 6.35
CA LYS A 324 -6.40 38.76 5.53
C LYS A 324 -5.99 38.33 4.12
N SER A 325 -5.37 37.16 3.99
CA SER A 325 -4.93 36.64 2.70
C SER A 325 -6.08 36.26 1.76
N ASP A 326 -7.24 35.89 2.32
CA ASP A 326 -8.40 35.49 1.55
C ASP A 326 -9.70 35.79 2.32
N LYS A 327 -10.36 36.86 1.89
CA LYS A 327 -11.62 37.32 2.51
C LYS A 327 -12.78 36.33 2.34
N SER A 328 -12.75 35.46 1.35
CA SER A 328 -13.79 34.46 1.14
C SER A 328 -13.84 33.46 2.30
N LYS A 329 -12.67 33.14 2.88
CA LYS A 329 -12.56 32.29 4.07
C LYS A 329 -13.28 32.89 5.26
N ILE A 330 -13.19 34.24 5.46
CA ILE A 330 -13.92 34.91 6.54
C ILE A 330 -15.42 34.71 6.36
N THR A 331 -15.94 34.98 5.17
CA THR A 331 -17.38 34.90 4.88
C THR A 331 -17.90 33.51 5.18
N TRP A 332 -17.15 32.48 4.81
CA TRP A 332 -17.56 31.09 5.04
C TRP A 332 -17.46 30.69 6.52
N HIS A 333 -16.37 31.02 7.21
CA HIS A 333 -16.16 30.64 8.61
C HIS A 333 -16.96 31.51 9.60
N LYS A 334 -17.43 32.70 9.18
CA LYS A 334 -18.13 33.67 10.06
C LYS A 334 -19.31 33.05 10.80
N THR A 335 -20.09 32.21 10.14
CA THR A 335 -21.27 31.55 10.74
C THR A 335 -20.86 30.72 11.97
N TYR A 336 -19.78 29.97 11.87
CA TYR A 336 -19.30 29.10 12.97
C TYR A 336 -18.55 29.86 14.05
N LEU A 337 -17.78 30.88 13.65
CA LEU A 337 -16.99 31.70 14.57
C LEU A 337 -17.87 32.60 15.46
N ASN A 338 -19.04 33.03 14.97
CA ASN A 338 -19.97 33.85 15.75
C ASN A 338 -20.62 33.10 16.92
N GLU A 339 -20.53 31.78 16.97
CA GLU A 339 -21.01 30.96 18.09
C GLU A 339 -20.09 31.02 19.31
N TYR A 340 -18.91 31.65 19.20
CA TYR A 340 -17.87 31.64 20.24
C TYR A 340 -17.43 33.04 20.67
N VAL A 341 -16.83 33.09 21.86
CA VAL A 341 -16.18 34.32 22.39
C VAL A 341 -14.75 34.38 21.88
N LEU A 342 -14.54 35.10 20.78
CA LEU A 342 -13.25 35.15 20.10
C LEU A 342 -12.32 36.23 20.66
N PRO A 343 -10.97 36.08 20.49
CA PRO A 343 -10.01 37.13 20.74
C PRO A 343 -10.32 38.44 19.98
N THR A 344 -10.03 39.59 20.61
CA THR A 344 -10.37 40.91 20.06
C THR A 344 -9.80 41.14 18.65
N ALA A 345 -8.57 40.64 18.40
CA ALA A 345 -7.92 40.77 17.10
C ALA A 345 -8.70 40.03 15.97
N ILE A 346 -9.27 38.88 16.28
CA ILE A 346 -10.08 38.09 15.33
C ILE A 346 -11.46 38.72 15.15
N LYS A 347 -12.09 39.18 16.24
CA LYS A 347 -13.38 39.90 16.18
C LYS A 347 -13.32 41.14 15.28
N GLY A 348 -12.18 41.85 15.28
CA GLY A 348 -11.99 43.05 14.46
C GLY A 348 -11.95 42.78 12.94
N ILE A 349 -11.69 41.54 12.52
CA ILE A 349 -11.62 41.16 11.11
C ILE A 349 -12.91 40.53 10.62
N ILE A 350 -13.66 39.87 11.50
CA ILE A 350 -14.92 39.18 11.17
C ILE A 350 -16.10 40.15 11.08
N LYS A 351 -16.00 41.32 11.71
CA LYS A 351 -17.01 42.38 11.58
C LYS A 351 -17.10 42.89 10.16
#